data_337127cd218a95ba7a448f9ffaa956e5
#
_entry.id   337127cd218a95ba7a448f9ffaa956e5
#
_cell.length_a   1.000
_cell.length_b   1.000
_cell.length_c   1.000
_cell.angle_alpha   90.00
_cell.angle_beta   90.00
_cell.angle_gamma   90.00
#
_symmetry.space_group_name_H-M   'P 1'
#
loop_
_entity.id
_entity.type
_entity.pdbx_description
1 polymer ?
#
loop_
_entity_poly.entity_id
_entity_poly.type
_entity_poly.pdbx_seq_one_letter_code
_entity_poly.pdbx_strand_id
1 'polypeptide(L)'
;TGVQTCALPILGERVKVCTVIGFPNGYSTTAVKAFETEDALANGAKEIDMVINIGWLKDKRYELIEDEIKKLKSICKDKVLKVIIETCFLTDDEKIRMCDIVTSAGADYIKTSTGFGTAGATFDDIKLFSEHIGEGVKMKAAGGISSLDDAERFLELGADRLGTSRVVKLIDRKSTR
;
A
#
# COMPACT_ATOMS: atom_id res chain seq x y z
N THR A 1 -10.93 -4.36 -10.76
CA THR A 1 -11.93 -3.55 -11.49
C THR A 1 -13.35 -3.92 -11.11
N GLY A 2 -13.76 -5.22 -11.06
CA GLY A 2 -15.12 -5.61 -10.67
C GLY A 2 -15.58 -5.11 -9.30
N VAL A 3 -14.68 -5.11 -8.30
CA VAL A 3 -14.97 -4.58 -6.96
C VAL A 3 -15.22 -3.07 -6.99
N GLN A 4 -14.50 -2.34 -7.82
CA GLN A 4 -14.61 -0.89 -7.98
C GLN A 4 -15.95 -0.50 -8.63
N THR A 5 -16.36 -1.24 -9.66
CA THR A 5 -17.64 -1.02 -10.35
C THR A 5 -18.85 -1.24 -9.43
N CYS A 6 -18.74 -2.12 -8.44
CA CYS A 6 -19.79 -2.38 -7.45
C CYS A 6 -19.75 -1.40 -6.24
N ALA A 7 -18.56 -0.95 -5.86
CA ALA A 7 -18.39 -0.12 -4.65
C ALA A 7 -18.94 1.30 -4.81
N LEU A 8 -18.71 1.96 -5.94
CA LEU A 8 -19.17 3.33 -6.19
C LEU A 8 -20.69 3.49 -6.14
N PRO A 9 -21.51 2.64 -6.79
CA PRO A 9 -22.96 2.74 -6.72
C PRO A 9 -23.52 2.53 -5.31
N ILE A 10 -22.85 1.73 -4.49
CA ILE A 10 -23.31 1.36 -3.14
C ILE A 10 -22.87 2.41 -2.10
N LEU A 11 -21.61 2.85 -2.16
CA LEU A 11 -21.00 3.71 -1.14
C LEU A 11 -21.11 5.20 -1.46
N GLY A 12 -21.28 5.55 -2.74
CA GLY A 12 -21.26 6.93 -3.22
C GLY A 12 -19.94 7.63 -2.87
N GLU A 13 -20.00 8.91 -2.56
CA GLU A 13 -18.82 9.69 -2.19
C GLU A 13 -18.45 9.61 -0.70
N ARG A 14 -19.23 8.90 0.10
CA ARG A 14 -19.03 8.81 1.56
C ARG A 14 -17.74 8.09 1.95
N VAL A 15 -17.27 7.17 1.11
CA VAL A 15 -16.03 6.40 1.31
C VAL A 15 -15.18 6.44 0.05
N LYS A 16 -13.89 6.72 0.21
CA LYS A 16 -12.94 6.71 -0.92
C LYS A 16 -12.72 5.27 -1.39
N VAL A 17 -12.96 5.04 -2.68
CA VAL A 17 -12.66 3.75 -3.31
C VAL A 17 -11.17 3.65 -3.57
N CYS A 18 -10.56 2.57 -3.07
CA CYS A 18 -9.18 2.20 -3.31
C CYS A 18 -9.14 0.92 -4.13
N THR A 19 -8.29 0.88 -5.15
CA THR A 19 -8.03 -0.34 -5.93
C THR A 19 -6.54 -0.64 -6.00
N VAL A 20 -6.20 -1.85 -6.46
CA VAL A 20 -4.83 -2.35 -6.55
C VAL A 20 -4.35 -2.40 -7.99
N ILE A 21 -3.04 -2.23 -8.22
CA ILE A 21 -2.40 -2.20 -9.53
C ILE A 21 -1.20 -3.15 -9.54
N GLY A 22 -1.03 -3.92 -10.61
CA GLY A 22 0.03 -4.93 -10.73
C GLY A 22 -0.06 -6.02 -9.66
N PHE A 23 -1.25 -6.27 -9.16
CA PHE A 23 -1.50 -7.04 -7.95
C PHE A 23 -1.80 -8.52 -8.24
N PRO A 24 -1.31 -9.48 -7.40
CA PRO A 24 -0.51 -9.22 -6.18
C PRO A 24 1.01 -9.27 -6.41
N ASN A 25 1.51 -9.68 -7.57
CA ASN A 25 2.90 -10.09 -7.78
C ASN A 25 3.85 -8.96 -8.19
N GLY A 26 3.35 -7.83 -8.67
CA GLY A 26 4.15 -6.66 -9.01
C GLY A 26 5.01 -6.76 -10.29
N TYR A 27 5.05 -7.88 -10.99
CA TYR A 27 5.94 -8.11 -12.13
C TYR A 27 5.37 -7.69 -13.50
N SER A 28 4.18 -7.12 -13.56
CA SER A 28 3.66 -6.50 -14.79
C SER A 28 4.59 -5.36 -15.23
N THR A 29 4.64 -5.10 -16.53
CA THR A 29 5.41 -3.97 -17.05
C THR A 29 4.85 -2.63 -16.54
N THR A 30 5.70 -1.61 -16.46
CA THR A 30 5.27 -0.25 -16.10
C THR A 30 4.16 0.27 -17.01
N ALA A 31 4.17 -0.09 -18.32
CA ALA A 31 3.12 0.29 -19.24
C ALA A 31 1.75 -0.32 -18.88
N VAL A 32 1.73 -1.59 -18.47
CA VAL A 32 0.51 -2.26 -18.00
C VAL A 32 0.01 -1.63 -16.71
N LYS A 33 0.88 -1.40 -15.73
CA LYS A 33 0.49 -0.74 -14.47
C LYS A 33 -0.01 0.69 -14.70
N ALA A 34 0.58 1.42 -15.64
CA ALA A 34 0.12 2.76 -16.03
C ALA A 34 -1.31 2.69 -16.60
N PHE A 35 -1.57 1.79 -17.52
CA PHE A 35 -2.90 1.58 -18.09
C PHE A 35 -3.92 1.19 -17.01
N GLU A 36 -3.59 0.23 -16.14
CA GLU A 36 -4.46 -0.15 -15.02
C GLU A 36 -4.77 1.05 -14.11
N THR A 37 -3.78 1.93 -13.86
CA THR A 37 -3.95 3.13 -13.04
C THR A 37 -4.91 4.12 -13.72
N GLU A 38 -4.72 4.41 -15.00
CA GLU A 38 -5.58 5.29 -15.79
C GLU A 38 -7.02 4.79 -15.82
N ASP A 39 -7.22 3.50 -16.13
CA ASP A 39 -8.53 2.85 -16.15
C ASP A 39 -9.20 2.90 -14.77
N ALA A 40 -8.47 2.57 -13.71
CA ALA A 40 -8.99 2.62 -12.35
C ALA A 40 -9.47 4.01 -11.95
N LEU A 41 -8.69 5.05 -12.25
CA LEU A 41 -9.04 6.44 -11.96
C LEU A 41 -10.23 6.91 -12.80
N ALA A 42 -10.30 6.57 -14.08
CA ALA A 42 -11.43 6.86 -14.96
C ALA A 42 -12.72 6.22 -14.45
N ASN A 43 -12.63 5.03 -13.84
CA ASN A 43 -13.73 4.32 -13.19
C ASN A 43 -14.01 4.77 -11.75
N GLY A 44 -13.41 5.89 -11.29
CA GLY A 44 -13.77 6.57 -10.04
C GLY A 44 -12.94 6.19 -8.82
N ALA A 45 -11.82 5.46 -8.96
CA ALA A 45 -10.89 5.25 -7.84
C ALA A 45 -10.36 6.60 -7.34
N LYS A 46 -10.21 6.71 -6.03
CA LYS A 46 -9.62 7.87 -5.36
C LYS A 46 -8.25 7.55 -4.77
N GLU A 47 -7.95 6.27 -4.64
CA GLU A 47 -6.69 5.76 -4.08
C GLU A 47 -6.23 4.54 -4.88
N ILE A 48 -4.93 4.44 -5.10
CA ILE A 48 -4.26 3.36 -5.83
C ILE A 48 -3.23 2.72 -4.92
N ASP A 49 -3.28 1.40 -4.75
CA ASP A 49 -2.25 0.59 -4.07
C ASP A 49 -1.48 -0.22 -5.14
N MET A 50 -0.30 0.24 -5.54
CA MET A 50 0.56 -0.48 -6.49
C MET A 50 1.47 -1.48 -5.78
N VAL A 51 1.85 -2.56 -6.46
CA VAL A 51 2.89 -3.50 -5.99
C VAL A 51 4.17 -3.27 -6.79
N ILE A 52 5.32 -3.17 -6.11
CA ILE A 52 6.63 -3.04 -6.77
C ILE A 52 7.01 -4.34 -7.49
N ASN A 53 7.93 -4.23 -8.44
CA ASN A 53 8.59 -5.40 -9.00
C ASN A 53 9.73 -5.86 -8.04
N ILE A 54 9.43 -6.88 -7.22
CA ILE A 54 10.38 -7.42 -6.24
C ILE A 54 11.64 -7.97 -6.92
N GLY A 55 11.51 -8.53 -8.13
CA GLY A 55 12.67 -9.00 -8.90
C GLY A 55 13.64 -7.87 -9.19
N TRP A 56 13.16 -6.69 -9.59
CA TRP A 56 14.02 -5.52 -9.79
C TRP A 56 14.72 -5.08 -8.50
N LEU A 57 14.04 -5.17 -7.35
CA LEU A 57 14.63 -4.84 -6.06
C LEU A 57 15.76 -5.81 -5.72
N LYS A 58 15.54 -7.12 -5.89
CA LYS A 58 16.56 -8.16 -5.67
C LYS A 58 17.77 -8.01 -6.60
N ASP A 59 17.52 -7.58 -7.84
CA ASP A 59 18.56 -7.28 -8.83
C ASP A 59 19.22 -5.90 -8.64
N LYS A 60 18.82 -5.15 -7.58
CA LYS A 60 19.28 -3.79 -7.26
C LYS A 60 19.06 -2.77 -8.38
N ARG A 61 18.01 -2.99 -9.20
CA ARG A 61 17.59 -2.08 -10.28
C ARG A 61 16.68 -0.98 -9.73
N TYR A 62 17.20 -0.22 -8.79
CA TYR A 62 16.47 0.77 -8.00
C TYR A 62 15.85 1.89 -8.84
N GLU A 63 16.58 2.36 -9.87
CA GLU A 63 16.10 3.40 -10.77
C GLU A 63 14.82 2.99 -11.50
N LEU A 64 14.70 1.71 -11.90
CA LEU A 64 13.48 1.23 -12.56
C LEU A 64 12.27 1.25 -11.64
N ILE A 65 12.47 0.95 -10.34
CA ILE A 65 11.40 0.99 -9.34
C ILE A 65 10.99 2.44 -9.09
N GLU A 66 11.96 3.32 -8.91
CA GLU A 66 11.73 4.75 -8.67
C GLU A 66 11.00 5.40 -9.85
N ASP A 67 11.45 5.15 -11.07
CA ASP A 67 10.82 5.65 -12.30
C ASP A 67 9.39 5.12 -12.48
N GLU A 68 9.16 3.83 -12.16
CA GLU A 68 7.81 3.26 -12.18
C GLU A 68 6.89 3.98 -11.19
N ILE A 69 7.33 4.19 -9.94
CA ILE A 69 6.55 4.88 -8.91
C ILE A 69 6.28 6.32 -9.34
N LYS A 70 7.30 7.07 -9.81
CA LYS A 70 7.15 8.44 -10.35
C LYS A 70 6.13 8.50 -11.48
N LYS A 71 6.21 7.56 -12.41
CA LYS A 71 5.27 7.46 -13.54
C LYS A 71 3.84 7.27 -13.04
N LEU A 72 3.60 6.34 -12.14
CA LEU A 72 2.26 6.08 -11.61
C LEU A 72 1.77 7.27 -10.75
N LYS A 73 2.63 7.90 -9.95
CA LYS A 73 2.28 9.11 -9.20
C LYS A 73 1.89 10.26 -10.11
N SER A 74 2.58 10.45 -11.23
CA SER A 74 2.22 11.47 -12.22
C SER A 74 0.81 11.27 -12.82
N ILE A 75 0.39 10.01 -12.99
CA ILE A 75 -0.95 9.64 -13.45
C ILE A 75 -1.98 9.88 -12.34
N CYS A 76 -1.64 9.53 -11.10
CA CYS A 76 -2.52 9.73 -9.94
C CYS A 76 -2.80 11.21 -9.63
N LYS A 77 -1.90 12.12 -9.95
CA LYS A 77 -2.02 13.58 -9.68
C LYS A 77 -2.31 13.85 -8.20
N ASP A 78 -3.51 14.37 -7.91
CA ASP A 78 -4.04 14.69 -6.59
C ASP A 78 -4.59 13.46 -5.84
N LYS A 79 -4.66 12.31 -6.49
CA LYS A 79 -5.12 11.07 -5.87
C LYS A 79 -3.97 10.37 -5.13
N VAL A 80 -4.34 9.57 -4.15
CA VAL A 80 -3.40 8.87 -3.28
C VAL A 80 -2.80 7.68 -3.98
N LEU A 81 -1.46 7.63 -4.04
CA LEU A 81 -0.68 6.46 -4.44
C LEU A 81 -0.02 5.82 -3.22
N LYS A 82 -0.26 4.52 -3.01
CA LYS A 82 0.41 3.73 -1.97
C LYS A 82 1.26 2.65 -2.63
N VAL A 83 2.49 2.50 -2.15
CA VAL A 83 3.47 1.56 -2.68
C VAL A 83 3.58 0.34 -1.76
N ILE A 84 3.10 -0.81 -2.23
CA ILE A 84 3.24 -2.10 -1.53
C ILE A 84 4.60 -2.66 -1.84
N ILE A 85 5.43 -2.85 -0.82
CA ILE A 85 6.79 -3.38 -0.98
C ILE A 85 6.89 -4.87 -0.63
N GLU A 86 5.85 -5.48 -0.05
CA GLU A 86 5.77 -6.90 0.37
C GLU A 86 6.92 -7.29 1.31
N THR A 87 6.91 -6.70 2.50
CA THR A 87 8.01 -6.77 3.49
C THR A 87 8.46 -8.18 3.83
N CYS A 88 7.57 -9.18 3.77
CA CYS A 88 7.91 -10.57 4.10
C CYS A 88 8.94 -11.21 3.15
N PHE A 89 9.21 -10.62 1.99
CA PHE A 89 10.23 -11.08 1.05
C PHE A 89 11.53 -10.25 1.09
N LEU A 90 11.58 -9.22 1.94
CA LEU A 90 12.66 -8.24 1.95
C LEU A 90 13.54 -8.36 3.20
N THR A 91 14.84 -8.11 3.02
CA THR A 91 15.75 -7.83 4.12
C THR A 91 15.53 -6.42 4.66
N ASP A 92 16.03 -6.12 5.86
CA ASP A 92 15.89 -4.78 6.44
C ASP A 92 16.59 -3.71 5.60
N ASP A 93 17.78 -4.02 5.03
CA ASP A 93 18.46 -3.10 4.09
C ASP A 93 17.62 -2.80 2.85
N GLU A 94 16.90 -3.80 2.31
CA GLU A 94 16.00 -3.62 1.18
C GLU A 94 14.77 -2.77 1.56
N LYS A 95 14.22 -2.96 2.78
CA LYS A 95 13.13 -2.14 3.30
C LYS A 95 13.55 -0.69 3.48
N ILE A 96 14.75 -0.44 4.05
CA ILE A 96 15.34 0.90 4.19
C ILE A 96 15.51 1.54 2.81
N ARG A 97 16.10 0.81 1.85
CA ARG A 97 16.24 1.30 0.49
C ARG A 97 14.88 1.66 -0.14
N MET A 98 13.84 0.89 0.15
CA MET A 98 12.50 1.20 -0.34
C MET A 98 11.89 2.44 0.33
N CYS A 99 12.20 2.72 1.60
CA CYS A 99 11.82 3.98 2.23
C CYS A 99 12.41 5.18 1.47
N ASP A 100 13.70 5.13 1.11
CA ASP A 100 14.35 6.16 0.31
C ASP A 100 13.68 6.35 -1.05
N ILE A 101 13.45 5.24 -1.78
CA ILE A 101 12.87 5.25 -3.12
C ILE A 101 11.45 5.79 -3.11
N VAL A 102 10.61 5.33 -2.19
CA VAL A 102 9.20 5.75 -2.08
C VAL A 102 9.11 7.25 -1.76
N THR A 103 10.01 7.72 -0.89
CA THR A 103 10.13 9.15 -0.54
C THR A 103 10.57 9.98 -1.74
N SER A 104 11.66 9.59 -2.39
CA SER A 104 12.23 10.28 -3.57
C SER A 104 11.26 10.32 -4.76
N ALA A 105 10.46 9.25 -4.92
CA ALA A 105 9.46 9.17 -5.97
C ALA A 105 8.19 9.99 -5.70
N GLY A 106 8.01 10.51 -4.49
CA GLY A 106 6.88 11.37 -4.10
C GLY A 106 5.56 10.61 -3.95
N ALA A 107 5.60 9.32 -3.61
CA ALA A 107 4.39 8.57 -3.28
C ALA A 107 3.80 9.03 -1.94
N ASP A 108 2.49 8.83 -1.75
CA ASP A 108 1.81 9.31 -0.53
C ASP A 108 1.95 8.33 0.64
N TYR A 109 2.13 7.02 0.35
CA TYR A 109 2.27 5.98 1.37
C TYR A 109 3.26 4.91 0.96
N ILE A 110 4.01 4.41 1.95
CA ILE A 110 4.60 3.08 1.92
C ILE A 110 3.63 2.08 2.59
N LYS A 111 3.47 0.89 2.02
CA LYS A 111 2.57 -0.15 2.55
C LYS A 111 3.31 -1.47 2.65
N THR A 112 3.13 -2.19 3.76
CA THR A 112 3.86 -3.41 4.04
C THR A 112 3.54 -4.55 3.07
N SER A 113 2.27 -4.89 2.88
CA SER A 113 1.92 -6.21 2.36
C SER A 113 0.69 -6.20 1.45
N THR A 114 0.66 -7.15 0.51
CA THR A 114 -0.51 -7.45 -0.33
C THR A 114 -1.58 -8.24 0.43
N GLY A 115 -1.16 -9.07 1.38
CA GLY A 115 -1.99 -10.09 2.04
C GLY A 115 -1.97 -11.45 1.33
N PHE A 116 -1.18 -11.60 0.24
CA PHE A 116 -0.99 -12.85 -0.52
C PHE A 116 0.42 -13.43 -0.35
N GLY A 117 1.31 -12.71 0.34
CA GLY A 117 2.63 -13.19 0.69
C GLY A 117 2.60 -14.19 1.86
N THR A 118 3.80 -14.58 2.32
CA THR A 118 3.96 -15.56 3.40
C THR A 118 3.63 -15.00 4.79
N ALA A 119 3.68 -13.67 4.94
CA ALA A 119 3.33 -12.96 6.18
C ALA A 119 2.71 -11.58 5.88
N GLY A 120 2.05 -10.99 6.88
CA GLY A 120 1.55 -9.61 6.85
C GLY A 120 2.53 -8.64 7.52
N ALA A 121 2.03 -7.46 7.90
CA ALA A 121 2.79 -6.46 8.63
C ALA A 121 3.30 -6.99 9.97
N THR A 122 4.50 -6.57 10.34
CA THR A 122 5.08 -6.78 11.66
C THR A 122 5.30 -5.44 12.37
N PHE A 123 5.38 -5.45 13.69
CA PHE A 123 5.70 -4.24 14.46
C PHE A 123 7.10 -3.69 14.11
N ASP A 124 8.05 -4.60 13.85
CA ASP A 124 9.40 -4.24 13.46
C ASP A 124 9.42 -3.55 12.09
N ASP A 125 8.58 -3.97 11.12
CA ASP A 125 8.45 -3.29 9.84
C ASP A 125 8.01 -1.83 9.99
N ILE A 126 6.98 -1.59 10.81
CA ILE A 126 6.47 -0.22 11.00
C ILE A 126 7.46 0.64 11.79
N LYS A 127 8.12 0.06 12.80
CA LYS A 127 9.20 0.74 13.49
C LYS A 127 10.33 1.13 12.55
N LEU A 128 10.79 0.20 11.72
CA LEU A 128 11.83 0.45 10.71
C LEU A 128 11.39 1.57 9.74
N PHE A 129 10.15 1.54 9.26
CA PHE A 129 9.63 2.60 8.39
C PHE A 129 9.63 3.95 9.11
N SER A 130 9.19 4.02 10.37
CA SER A 130 9.14 5.28 11.12
C SER A 130 10.51 5.93 11.33
N GLU A 131 11.58 5.12 11.32
CA GLU A 131 12.96 5.57 11.48
C GLU A 131 13.59 6.04 10.14
N HIS A 132 13.06 5.58 8.99
CA HIS A 132 13.73 5.76 7.69
C HIS A 132 12.88 6.43 6.61
N ILE A 133 11.56 6.48 6.77
CA ILE A 133 10.70 7.12 5.77
C ILE A 133 10.88 8.66 5.81
N GLY A 134 10.94 9.29 4.64
CA GLY A 134 11.09 10.74 4.55
C GLY A 134 9.79 11.50 4.82
N GLU A 135 9.97 12.80 5.05
CA GLU A 135 8.85 13.70 5.34
C GLU A 135 7.79 13.68 4.24
N GLY A 136 6.52 13.71 4.64
CA GLY A 136 5.37 13.74 3.74
C GLY A 136 4.86 12.37 3.30
N VAL A 137 5.62 11.29 3.50
CA VAL A 137 5.18 9.91 3.21
C VAL A 137 4.60 9.27 4.47
N LYS A 138 3.42 8.67 4.33
CA LYS A 138 2.68 8.00 5.40
C LYS A 138 2.89 6.49 5.36
N MET A 139 2.57 5.80 6.45
CA MET A 139 2.74 4.36 6.59
C MET A 139 1.41 3.63 6.68
N LYS A 140 1.28 2.52 5.93
CA LYS A 140 0.13 1.62 6.01
C LYS A 140 0.57 0.22 6.39
N ALA A 141 0.17 -0.23 7.57
CA ALA A 141 0.29 -1.63 7.96
C ALA A 141 -0.87 -2.45 7.39
N ALA A 142 -0.60 -3.55 6.70
CA ALA A 142 -1.62 -4.39 6.08
C ALA A 142 -1.32 -5.88 6.25
N GLY A 143 -2.38 -6.67 6.52
CA GLY A 143 -2.27 -8.10 6.82
C GLY A 143 -1.74 -8.38 8.23
N GLY A 144 -2.11 -9.53 8.78
CA GLY A 144 -1.63 -9.95 10.11
C GLY A 144 -2.31 -9.29 11.32
N ILE A 145 -3.05 -8.20 11.14
CA ILE A 145 -3.69 -7.45 12.22
C ILE A 145 -4.96 -8.19 12.65
N SER A 146 -4.93 -8.82 13.81
CA SER A 146 -5.94 -9.79 14.24
C SER A 146 -6.75 -9.36 15.47
N SER A 147 -6.26 -8.40 16.23
CA SER A 147 -6.87 -7.88 17.46
C SER A 147 -6.94 -6.35 17.46
N LEU A 148 -7.67 -5.78 18.42
CA LEU A 148 -7.66 -4.34 18.67
C LEU A 148 -6.33 -3.89 19.25
N ASP A 149 -5.72 -4.71 20.11
CA ASP A 149 -4.42 -4.43 20.71
C ASP A 149 -3.32 -4.38 19.64
N ASP A 150 -3.34 -5.31 18.63
CA ASP A 150 -2.44 -5.21 17.47
C ASP A 150 -2.66 -3.89 16.72
N ALA A 151 -3.92 -3.52 16.49
CA ALA A 151 -4.26 -2.30 15.77
C ALA A 151 -3.74 -1.05 16.50
N GLU A 152 -3.99 -0.95 17.81
CA GLU A 152 -3.48 0.13 18.66
C GLU A 152 -1.96 0.20 18.63
N ARG A 153 -1.30 -0.95 18.76
CA ARG A 153 0.16 -1.03 18.73
C ARG A 153 0.76 -0.55 17.40
N PHE A 154 0.16 -0.90 16.26
CA PHE A 154 0.62 -0.38 14.96
C PHE A 154 0.47 1.15 14.88
N LEU A 155 -0.63 1.72 15.40
CA LEU A 155 -0.83 3.17 15.42
C LEU A 155 0.18 3.87 16.35
N GLU A 156 0.46 3.31 17.54
CA GLU A 156 1.48 3.83 18.45
C GLU A 156 2.88 3.86 17.81
N LEU A 157 3.19 2.88 16.95
CA LEU A 157 4.44 2.82 16.21
C LEU A 157 4.50 3.78 15.01
N GLY A 158 3.41 4.51 14.74
CA GLY A 158 3.37 5.54 13.72
C GLY A 158 2.65 5.15 12.42
N ALA A 159 1.96 3.99 12.36
CA ALA A 159 1.14 3.68 11.20
C ALA A 159 -0.04 4.66 11.09
N ASP A 160 -0.16 5.33 9.94
CA ASP A 160 -1.27 6.26 9.66
C ASP A 160 -2.56 5.52 9.25
N ARG A 161 -2.42 4.29 8.76
CA ARG A 161 -3.54 3.49 8.26
C ARG A 161 -3.32 1.99 8.46
N LEU A 162 -4.41 1.29 8.74
CA LEU A 162 -4.43 -0.15 8.91
C LEU A 162 -5.25 -0.81 7.81
N GLY A 163 -4.73 -1.91 7.26
CA GLY A 163 -5.44 -2.78 6.31
C GLY A 163 -5.81 -4.10 6.98
N THR A 164 -7.03 -4.20 7.48
CA THR A 164 -7.52 -5.40 8.16
C THR A 164 -8.98 -5.66 7.85
N SER A 165 -9.36 -6.92 7.70
CA SER A 165 -10.76 -7.37 7.63
C SER A 165 -11.26 -7.94 8.97
N ARG A 166 -10.34 -8.34 9.84
CA ARG A 166 -10.67 -9.02 11.11
C ARG A 166 -11.15 -8.04 12.18
N VAL A 167 -10.50 -6.90 12.30
CA VAL A 167 -10.81 -5.89 13.31
C VAL A 167 -12.20 -5.29 13.11
N VAL A 168 -12.66 -5.14 11.87
CA VAL A 168 -14.02 -4.65 11.57
C VAL A 168 -15.08 -5.51 12.27
N LYS A 169 -14.95 -6.85 12.21
CA LYS A 169 -15.86 -7.78 12.88
C LYS A 169 -15.83 -7.69 14.42
N LEU A 170 -14.71 -7.25 14.99
CA LEU A 170 -14.57 -7.05 16.44
C LEU A 170 -15.26 -5.76 16.89
N ILE A 171 -15.18 -4.71 16.09
CA ILE A 171 -15.85 -3.42 16.33
C ILE A 171 -17.35 -3.60 16.26
N ASP A 172 -17.87 -4.26 15.21
CA ASP A 172 -19.31 -4.52 15.04
C ASP A 172 -19.90 -5.30 16.23
N ARG A 173 -19.17 -6.28 16.77
CA ARG A 173 -19.61 -7.04 17.96
C ARG A 173 -19.62 -6.20 19.23
N LYS A 174 -18.82 -5.14 19.34
CA LYS A 174 -18.86 -4.22 20.50
C LYS A 174 -19.99 -3.20 20.38
N SER A 175 -20.41 -2.84 19.17
CA SER A 175 -21.50 -1.87 18.95
C SER A 175 -22.90 -2.48 19.13
N THR A 176 -23.02 -3.80 19.20
CA THR A 176 -24.28 -4.54 19.38
C THR A 176 -24.51 -4.99 20.83
N ARG A 177 -23.74 -4.50 21.79
CA ARG A 177 -23.94 -4.64 23.24
C ARG A 177 -24.10 -3.24 23.86
#